data_11202be93081f2684092deaa7735741c
#
_entry.id   11202be93081f2684092deaa7735741c
#
_cell.length_a   1.000
_cell.length_b   1.000
_cell.length_c   1.000
_cell.angle_alpha   90.00
_cell.angle_beta   90.00
_cell.angle_gamma   90.00
#
_symmetry.space_group_name_H-M   'P 1'
#
loop_
_entity.id
_entity.type
_entity.pdbx_description
1 polymer ?
#
loop_
_entity_poly.entity_id
_entity_poly.type
_entity_poly.pdbx_seq_one_letter_code
_entity_poly.pdbx_strand_id
1 'polypeptide(L)'
;MTPRMIVVTGGAGFIGSNIVARLTAETAYDVVVCDRLETADLAKWKNLAKHSIADFWAPEELFEQLERHAERIEAVVHMGAISSTTEPDADLILRTNFTLSRDLWDWCAIRDARMI
;
A
#
# COMPACT_ATOMS: atom_id res chain seq x y z
N MET A 1 -8.63 -12.37 -19.70
CA MET A 1 -7.31 -12.22 -19.11
C MET A 1 -7.42 -11.41 -17.83
N THR A 2 -6.86 -11.92 -16.75
CA THR A 2 -6.90 -11.23 -15.44
C THR A 2 -5.88 -10.09 -15.45
N PRO A 3 -6.28 -8.84 -15.13
CA PRO A 3 -5.34 -7.74 -15.07
C PRO A 3 -4.23 -7.97 -14.04
N ARG A 4 -3.06 -7.41 -14.29
CA ARG A 4 -2.01 -7.38 -13.28
C ARG A 4 -2.38 -6.35 -12.21
N MET A 5 -1.74 -6.49 -11.06
CA MET A 5 -2.11 -5.77 -9.86
C MET A 5 -0.98 -4.85 -9.41
N ILE A 6 -1.35 -3.66 -8.96
CA ILE A 6 -0.43 -2.75 -8.26
C ILE A 6 -0.96 -2.55 -6.85
N VAL A 7 -0.11 -2.79 -5.87
CA VAL A 7 -0.44 -2.60 -4.45
C VAL A 7 0.17 -1.27 -3.99
N VAL A 8 -0.65 -0.40 -3.41
CA VAL A 8 -0.20 0.90 -2.88
C VAL A 8 -0.34 0.87 -1.37
N THR A 9 0.77 0.77 -0.65
CA THR A 9 0.75 0.92 0.81
C THR A 9 0.62 2.38 1.16
N GLY A 10 -0.12 2.71 2.21
CA GLY A 10 -0.41 4.10 2.53
C GLY A 10 -1.29 4.79 1.50
N GLY A 11 -2.03 4.01 0.73
CA GLY A 11 -2.82 4.52 -0.41
C GLY A 11 -4.01 5.39 -0.04
N ALA A 12 -4.41 5.43 1.23
CA ALA A 12 -5.45 6.32 1.70
C ALA A 12 -4.91 7.66 2.22
N GLY A 13 -3.58 7.80 2.31
CA GLY A 13 -2.94 9.05 2.71
C GLY A 13 -2.96 10.10 1.61
N PHE A 14 -2.41 11.28 1.92
CA PHE A 14 -2.45 12.40 0.98
C PHE A 14 -1.71 12.09 -0.33
N ILE A 15 -0.45 11.68 -0.24
CA ILE A 15 0.33 11.36 -1.44
C ILE A 15 -0.14 10.06 -2.08
N GLY A 16 -0.34 9.01 -1.27
CA GLY A 16 -0.74 7.70 -1.75
C GLY A 16 -2.07 7.73 -2.50
N SER A 17 -3.05 8.49 -2.00
CA SER A 17 -4.37 8.59 -2.67
C SER A 17 -4.29 9.28 -4.01
N ASN A 18 -3.37 10.23 -4.19
CA ASN A 18 -3.13 10.84 -5.50
C ASN A 18 -2.51 9.85 -6.47
N ILE A 19 -1.63 8.99 -5.99
CA ILE A 19 -1.06 7.90 -6.82
C ILE A 19 -2.17 6.93 -7.22
N VAL A 20 -3.01 6.53 -6.27
CA VAL A 20 -4.16 5.65 -6.54
C VAL A 20 -5.08 6.26 -7.59
N ALA A 21 -5.38 7.56 -7.46
CA ALA A 21 -6.22 8.27 -8.43
C ALA A 21 -5.66 8.19 -9.85
N ARG A 22 -4.37 8.42 -10.01
CA ARG A 22 -3.72 8.37 -11.32
C ARG A 22 -3.71 6.95 -11.88
N LEU A 23 -3.38 5.97 -11.06
CA LEU A 23 -3.33 4.58 -11.49
C LEU A 23 -4.71 4.06 -11.91
N THR A 24 -5.74 4.38 -11.15
CA THR A 24 -7.11 3.93 -11.49
C THR A 24 -7.67 4.62 -12.72
N ALA A 25 -7.28 5.88 -12.94
CA ALA A 25 -7.77 6.66 -14.09
C ALA A 25 -7.01 6.37 -15.38
N GLU A 26 -5.71 6.07 -15.30
CA GLU A 26 -4.82 6.06 -16.47
C GLU A 26 -4.27 4.69 -16.83
N THR A 27 -4.55 3.65 -16.04
CA THR A 27 -4.03 2.30 -16.31
C THR A 27 -5.13 1.26 -16.27
N ALA A 28 -4.83 0.09 -16.83
CA ALA A 28 -5.70 -1.08 -16.76
C ALA A 28 -5.35 -2.01 -15.59
N TYR A 29 -4.40 -1.62 -14.74
CA TYR A 29 -4.05 -2.43 -13.57
C TYR A 29 -5.18 -2.44 -12.55
N ASP A 30 -5.32 -3.57 -11.85
CA ASP A 30 -6.11 -3.62 -10.63
C ASP A 30 -5.31 -2.95 -9.51
N VAL A 31 -5.84 -1.89 -8.94
CA VAL A 31 -5.17 -1.13 -7.88
C VAL A 31 -5.72 -1.56 -6.53
N VAL A 32 -4.84 -2.05 -5.68
CA VAL A 32 -5.16 -2.45 -4.32
C VAL A 32 -4.53 -1.47 -3.35
N VAL A 33 -5.30 -1.04 -2.38
CA VAL A 33 -4.82 -0.14 -1.32
C VAL A 33 -4.59 -0.95 -0.05
N CYS A 34 -3.41 -0.79 0.55
CA CYS A 34 -3.11 -1.33 1.87
C CYS A 34 -2.91 -0.16 2.82
N ASP A 35 -3.81 0.03 3.76
CA ASP A 35 -3.74 1.14 4.68
C ASP A 35 -4.62 0.86 5.90
N ARG A 36 -4.49 1.74 6.87
CA ARG A 36 -5.28 1.73 8.08
C ARG A 36 -6.21 2.94 8.06
N LEU A 37 -7.52 2.69 8.07
CA LEU A 37 -8.51 3.78 8.10
C LEU A 37 -8.85 4.21 9.51
N GLU A 38 -8.57 3.37 10.49
CA GLU A 38 -8.82 3.64 11.91
C GLU A 38 -7.66 4.44 12.49
N THR A 39 -7.55 5.69 12.10
CA THR A 39 -6.51 6.61 12.57
C THR A 39 -7.16 7.84 13.17
N ALA A 40 -6.33 8.75 13.72
CA ALA A 40 -6.81 10.03 14.24
C ALA A 40 -7.47 10.87 13.15
N ASP A 41 -7.11 10.66 11.89
CA ASP A 41 -7.78 11.30 10.76
C ASP A 41 -8.99 10.47 10.33
N LEU A 42 -10.14 10.80 10.90
CA LEU A 42 -11.40 10.10 10.62
C LEU A 42 -11.94 10.33 9.21
N ALA A 43 -11.38 11.30 8.49
CA ALA A 43 -11.79 11.61 7.12
C ALA A 43 -10.92 10.93 6.06
N LYS A 44 -9.94 10.12 6.48
CA LYS A 44 -8.97 9.49 5.57
C LYS A 44 -9.62 8.66 4.47
N TRP A 45 -10.71 7.95 4.78
CA TRP A 45 -11.43 7.15 3.79
C TRP A 45 -11.96 7.97 2.63
N LYS A 46 -12.22 9.27 2.82
CA LYS A 46 -12.73 10.16 1.78
C LYS A 46 -11.74 10.31 0.62
N ASN A 47 -10.45 10.11 0.90
CA ASN A 47 -9.43 10.18 -0.13
C ASN A 47 -9.59 9.09 -1.20
N LEU A 48 -10.28 8.00 -0.87
CA LEU A 48 -10.51 6.87 -1.77
C LEU A 48 -11.93 6.82 -2.34
N ALA A 49 -12.85 7.63 -1.82
CA ALA A 49 -14.28 7.50 -2.10
C ALA A 49 -14.66 7.65 -3.57
N LYS A 50 -13.85 8.36 -4.36
CA LYS A 50 -14.12 8.62 -5.78
C LYS A 50 -13.36 7.69 -6.72
N HIS A 51 -12.61 6.74 -6.19
CA HIS A 51 -11.72 5.93 -7.02
C HIS A 51 -12.16 4.46 -7.00
N SER A 52 -12.06 3.83 -8.15
CA SER A 52 -12.45 2.45 -8.35
C SER A 52 -11.27 1.53 -8.03
N ILE A 53 -11.04 1.27 -6.75
CA ILE A 53 -10.00 0.33 -6.33
C ILE A 53 -10.50 -1.11 -6.40
N ALA A 54 -9.59 -2.05 -6.65
CA ALA A 54 -9.94 -3.46 -6.76
C ALA A 54 -10.16 -4.10 -5.40
N ASP A 55 -9.39 -3.70 -4.39
CA ASP A 55 -9.51 -4.25 -3.05
C ASP A 55 -8.83 -3.31 -2.04
N PHE A 56 -9.11 -3.54 -0.76
CA PHE A 56 -8.52 -2.80 0.35
C PHE A 56 -8.04 -3.81 1.40
N TRP A 57 -6.76 -3.77 1.73
CA TRP A 57 -6.15 -4.67 2.69
C TRP A 57 -5.72 -3.94 3.95
N ALA A 58 -5.92 -4.56 5.11
CA ALA A 58 -5.34 -4.07 6.35
C ALA A 58 -3.83 -4.34 6.34
N PRO A 59 -3.01 -3.51 7.01
CA PRO A 59 -1.55 -3.74 7.05
C PRO A 59 -1.16 -5.12 7.59
N GLU A 60 -1.94 -5.66 8.50
CA GLU A 60 -1.67 -6.98 9.09
C GLU A 60 -1.82 -8.12 8.10
N GLU A 61 -2.57 -7.92 7.01
CA GLU A 61 -2.79 -8.93 5.97
C GLU A 61 -1.82 -8.81 4.81
N LEU A 62 -0.97 -7.79 4.80
CA LEU A 62 -0.20 -7.41 3.61
C LEU A 62 0.56 -8.60 3.00
N PHE A 63 1.42 -9.26 3.77
CA PHE A 63 2.26 -10.33 3.24
C PHE A 63 1.47 -11.58 2.86
N GLU A 64 0.43 -11.90 3.60
CA GLU A 64 -0.46 -13.01 3.25
C GLU A 64 -1.14 -12.76 1.92
N GLN A 65 -1.65 -11.54 1.71
CA GLN A 65 -2.32 -11.17 0.47
C GLN A 65 -1.34 -11.08 -0.70
N LEU A 66 -0.12 -10.56 -0.46
CA LEU A 66 0.91 -10.53 -1.48
C LEU A 66 1.23 -11.95 -1.97
N GLU A 67 1.40 -12.90 -1.06
CA GLU A 67 1.67 -14.30 -1.42
C GLU A 67 0.49 -14.91 -2.19
N ARG A 68 -0.74 -14.61 -1.77
CA ARG A 68 -1.94 -15.14 -2.43
C ARG A 68 -2.06 -14.65 -3.87
N HIS A 69 -1.60 -13.43 -4.16
CA HIS A 69 -1.70 -12.82 -5.49
C HIS A 69 -0.36 -12.66 -6.18
N ALA A 70 0.66 -13.39 -5.74
CA ALA A 70 2.06 -13.16 -6.16
C ALA A 70 2.25 -13.13 -7.68
N GLU A 71 1.55 -14.00 -8.42
CA GLU A 71 1.71 -14.08 -9.86
C GLU A 71 1.11 -12.89 -10.61
N ARG A 72 0.20 -12.16 -9.97
CA ARG A 72 -0.47 -11.01 -10.58
C ARG A 72 0.21 -9.69 -10.25
N ILE A 73 1.07 -9.64 -9.23
CA ILE A 73 1.60 -8.37 -8.75
C ILE A 73 2.71 -7.86 -9.66
N GLU A 74 2.46 -6.71 -10.26
CA GLU A 74 3.42 -6.00 -11.11
C GLU A 74 4.35 -5.15 -10.26
N ALA A 75 3.80 -4.44 -9.28
CA ALA A 75 4.55 -3.50 -8.47
C ALA A 75 3.91 -3.29 -7.11
N VAL A 76 4.74 -2.92 -6.15
CA VAL A 76 4.30 -2.39 -4.85
C VAL A 76 4.81 -0.96 -4.76
N VAL A 77 3.89 -0.01 -4.65
CA VAL A 77 4.21 1.39 -4.40
C VAL A 77 4.11 1.60 -2.89
N HIS A 78 5.25 1.77 -2.24
CA HIS A 78 5.31 1.77 -0.78
C HIS A 78 5.34 3.20 -0.24
N MET A 79 4.16 3.71 0.12
CA MET A 79 3.99 5.04 0.70
C MET A 79 3.61 4.98 2.18
N GLY A 80 3.44 3.78 2.72
CA GLY A 80 3.06 3.60 4.12
C GLY A 80 4.24 3.78 5.06
N ALA A 81 4.23 4.86 5.82
CA ALA A 81 5.25 5.14 6.83
C ALA A 81 4.67 6.07 7.89
N ILE A 82 5.28 6.06 9.07
CA ILE A 82 4.95 7.02 10.12
C ILE A 82 5.86 8.24 9.91
N SER A 83 5.25 9.37 9.54
CA SER A 83 5.95 10.63 9.30
C SER A 83 5.81 11.63 10.45
N SER A 84 5.00 11.31 11.45
CA SER A 84 4.82 12.18 12.62
C SER A 84 6.09 12.21 13.46
N THR A 85 6.57 13.41 13.77
CA THR A 85 7.72 13.60 14.64
C THR A 85 7.35 13.49 16.13
N THR A 86 6.06 13.34 16.43
CA THR A 86 5.55 13.26 17.81
C THR A 86 5.20 11.83 18.23
N GLU A 87 5.41 10.83 17.36
CA GLU A 87 5.12 9.46 17.70
C GLU A 87 6.08 8.96 18.79
N PRO A 88 5.56 8.60 19.99
CA PRO A 88 6.43 8.21 21.11
C PRO A 88 6.90 6.75 21.06
N ASP A 89 6.31 5.91 20.20
CA ASP A 89 6.66 4.49 20.13
C ASP A 89 7.76 4.26 19.10
N ALA A 90 9.01 4.21 19.58
CA ALA A 90 10.17 4.01 18.72
C ALA A 90 10.16 2.63 18.04
N ASP A 91 9.66 1.59 18.71
CA ASP A 91 9.57 0.26 18.12
C ASP A 91 8.56 0.24 16.98
N LEU A 92 7.46 0.96 17.13
CA LEU A 92 6.46 1.08 16.08
C LEU A 92 7.03 1.79 14.86
N ILE A 93 7.76 2.88 15.07
CA ILE A 93 8.42 3.61 13.98
C ILE A 93 9.41 2.70 13.26
N LEU A 94 10.23 1.97 13.99
CA LEU A 94 11.21 1.07 13.43
C LEU A 94 10.55 -0.04 12.60
N ARG A 95 9.52 -0.67 13.14
CA ARG A 95 8.81 -1.74 12.42
C ARG A 95 8.13 -1.23 11.16
N THR A 96 7.52 -0.04 11.21
CA THR A 96 6.76 0.51 10.10
C THR A 96 7.67 1.11 9.04
N ASN A 97 8.67 1.91 9.45
CA ASN A 97 9.47 2.68 8.50
C ASN A 97 10.71 1.94 8.01
N PHE A 98 11.21 0.96 8.75
CA PHE A 98 12.42 0.25 8.36
C PHE A 98 12.14 -1.23 8.09
N THR A 99 11.68 -1.98 9.09
CA THR A 99 11.51 -3.43 8.96
C THR A 99 10.52 -3.80 7.87
N LEU A 100 9.39 -3.11 7.82
CA LEU A 100 8.39 -3.35 6.77
C LEU A 100 8.95 -3.05 5.39
N SER A 101 9.66 -1.93 5.24
CA SER A 101 10.25 -1.55 3.95
C SER A 101 11.28 -2.57 3.49
N ARG A 102 12.11 -3.06 4.41
CA ARG A 102 13.11 -4.11 4.11
C ARG A 102 12.42 -5.41 3.69
N ASP A 103 11.41 -5.83 4.44
CA ASP A 103 10.71 -7.07 4.15
C ASP A 103 9.95 -7.00 2.82
N LEU A 104 9.37 -5.85 2.49
CA LEU A 104 8.76 -5.63 1.18
C LEU A 104 9.78 -5.67 0.05
N TRP A 105 10.94 -5.07 0.27
CA TRP A 105 12.03 -5.10 -0.71
C TRP A 105 12.43 -6.55 -1.00
N ASP A 106 12.65 -7.34 0.05
CA ASP A 106 13.04 -8.74 -0.09
C ASP A 106 11.94 -9.54 -0.81
N TRP A 107 10.68 -9.33 -0.44
CA TRP A 107 9.56 -10.01 -1.09
C TRP A 107 9.51 -9.69 -2.58
N CYS A 108 9.61 -8.41 -2.93
CA CYS A 108 9.54 -7.98 -4.33
C CYS A 108 10.73 -8.53 -5.14
N ALA A 109 11.92 -8.55 -4.55
CA ALA A 109 13.11 -9.08 -5.22
C ALA A 109 12.96 -10.58 -5.53
N ILE A 110 12.44 -11.35 -4.58
CA ILE A 110 12.26 -12.79 -4.75
C ILE A 110 11.18 -13.10 -5.80
N ARG A 111 10.14 -12.30 -5.86
CA ARG A 111 9.00 -12.51 -6.77
C ARG A 111 9.12 -11.75 -8.08
N ASP A 112 10.20 -11.04 -8.30
CA ASP A 112 10.43 -10.24 -9.50
C ASP A 112 9.34 -9.16 -9.70
N ALA A 113 8.86 -8.59 -8.60
CA ALA A 113 7.95 -7.46 -8.62
C ALA A 113 8.75 -6.17 -8.41
N ARG A 114 8.28 -5.07 -8.98
CA ARG A 114 8.90 -3.78 -8.78
C ARG A 114 8.51 -3.20 -7.42
N MET A 115 9.43 -2.51 -6.79
CA MET A 115 9.13 -1.72 -5.60
C MET A 115 9.50 -0.26 -5.86
N ILE A 116 8.55 0.60 -5.57
CA ILE A 116 8.72 2.05 -5.74
C ILE A 116 8.49 2.75 -4.42
#